data_ab4501403f90be8e403ed0cee56aee90
#
_entry.id   ab4501403f90be8e403ed0cee56aee90
#
_cell.length_a   1.000
_cell.length_b   1.000
_cell.length_c   1.000
_cell.angle_alpha   90.00
_cell.angle_beta   90.00
_cell.angle_gamma   90.00
#
_symmetry.space_group_name_H-M   'P 1'
#
loop_
_entity.id
_entity.type
_entity.pdbx_description
1 polymer ?
#
loop_
_entity_poly.entity_id
_entity_poly.type
_entity_poly.pdbx_seq_one_letter_code
_entity_poly.pdbx_strand_id
1 'polypeptide(L)'
;MYKRQVDLVIERNGETLKRVIRTTTSIVPLDGAMDTVGVLGIYPEMVYASVTPFEAVSIGWSRTLGSFVMIIESLRMIGSGEASVKDLGGPIMIAQLAGQTAEAGMIPFFTFMALLSVNLAFLNILPIPGLDGGHIFIHLVESLIRRPLTLKTRIVIQQVGMAFLLMLMVTIIFQDITRLFN
;
A
#
# COMPACT_ATOMS: atom_id res chain seq x y z
N MET A 1 -20.05 -29.13 3.88
CA MET A 1 -19.42 -29.82 5.01
C MET A 1 -17.92 -29.57 4.93
N TYR A 2 -17.41 -28.61 5.68
CA TYR A 2 -16.00 -28.22 5.59
C TYR A 2 -15.12 -29.28 6.24
N LYS A 3 -14.12 -29.79 5.48
CA LYS A 3 -13.12 -30.70 6.05
C LYS A 3 -12.29 -29.92 7.08
N ARG A 4 -12.49 -30.21 8.35
CA ARG A 4 -11.72 -29.61 9.46
C ARG A 4 -10.30 -30.19 9.60
N GLN A 5 -9.91 -31.11 8.72
CA GLN A 5 -8.62 -31.78 8.75
C GLN A 5 -8.05 -31.83 7.33
N VAL A 6 -6.78 -31.50 7.19
CA VAL A 6 -6.02 -31.56 5.94
C VAL A 6 -4.80 -32.44 6.19
N ASP A 7 -4.57 -33.39 5.29
CA ASP A 7 -3.38 -34.21 5.30
C ASP A 7 -2.26 -33.43 4.60
N LEU A 8 -1.23 -33.08 5.35
CA LEU A 8 -0.03 -32.42 4.81
C LEU A 8 1.10 -33.43 4.69
N VAL A 9 1.74 -33.38 3.54
CA VAL A 9 3.00 -34.10 3.28
C VAL A 9 4.11 -33.05 3.31
N ILE A 10 4.97 -33.13 4.31
CA ILE A 10 6.05 -32.16 4.55
C ILE A 10 7.37 -32.90 4.30
N GLU A 11 8.23 -32.35 3.47
CA GLU A 11 9.60 -32.80 3.33
C GLU A 11 10.49 -31.97 4.26
N ARG A 12 11.19 -32.65 5.19
CA ARG A 12 12.12 -32.03 6.12
C ARG A 12 13.42 -32.85 6.17
N ASN A 13 14.53 -32.25 5.80
CA ASN A 13 15.85 -32.89 5.76
C ASN A 13 15.90 -34.17 4.88
N GLY A 14 15.12 -34.19 3.77
CA GLY A 14 15.02 -35.38 2.89
C GLY A 14 14.08 -36.47 3.38
N GLU A 15 13.44 -36.31 4.53
CA GLU A 15 12.40 -37.21 5.03
C GLU A 15 11.01 -36.70 4.77
N THR A 16 10.13 -37.54 4.31
CA THR A 16 8.72 -37.22 4.04
C THR A 16 7.88 -37.52 5.26
N LEU A 17 7.35 -36.47 5.90
CA LEU A 17 6.49 -36.59 7.08
C LEU A 17 5.03 -36.32 6.69
N LYS A 18 4.15 -37.25 6.99
CA LYS A 18 2.70 -37.04 6.86
C LYS A 18 2.13 -36.57 8.18
N ARG A 19 1.47 -35.42 8.17
CA ARG A 19 0.81 -34.82 9.34
C ARG A 19 -0.62 -34.43 9.01
N VAL A 20 -1.54 -34.81 9.87
CA VAL A 20 -2.95 -34.36 9.83
C VAL A 20 -3.05 -33.11 10.68
N ILE A 21 -3.40 -31.98 10.07
CA ILE A 21 -3.54 -30.71 10.75
C ILE A 21 -5.01 -30.29 10.74
N ARG A 22 -5.50 -29.80 11.89
CA ARG A 22 -6.82 -29.19 11.97
C ARG A 22 -6.76 -27.76 11.49
N THR A 23 -7.65 -27.42 10.55
CA THR A 23 -7.80 -26.04 10.08
C THR A 23 -8.56 -25.23 11.12
N THR A 24 -8.14 -23.97 11.34
CA THR A 24 -8.90 -22.97 12.06
C THR A 24 -9.89 -22.32 11.09
N THR A 25 -11.12 -22.09 11.50
CA THR A 25 -12.11 -21.41 10.67
C THR A 25 -11.87 -19.91 10.72
N SER A 26 -11.79 -19.27 9.55
CA SER A 26 -11.77 -17.83 9.42
C SER A 26 -12.88 -17.40 8.46
N ILE A 27 -13.48 -16.25 8.73
CA ILE A 27 -14.48 -15.64 7.85
C ILE A 27 -13.73 -14.74 6.87
N VAL A 28 -13.82 -15.06 5.57
CA VAL A 28 -13.12 -14.33 4.51
C VAL A 28 -14.17 -13.90 3.47
N PRO A 29 -14.09 -12.68 2.95
CA PRO A 29 -14.94 -12.29 1.82
C PRO A 29 -14.51 -13.05 0.56
N LEU A 30 -15.42 -13.85 0.03
CA LEU A 30 -15.29 -14.59 -1.23
C LEU A 30 -16.46 -14.21 -2.12
N ASP A 31 -16.18 -13.77 -3.34
CA ASP A 31 -17.19 -13.42 -4.36
C ASP A 31 -18.30 -12.47 -3.86
N GLY A 32 -17.95 -11.52 -2.98
CA GLY A 32 -18.87 -10.51 -2.44
C GLY A 32 -19.78 -11.01 -1.30
N ALA A 33 -19.60 -12.25 -0.83
CA ALA A 33 -20.26 -12.80 0.36
C ALA A 33 -19.24 -13.18 1.41
N MET A 34 -19.61 -13.06 2.71
CA MET A 34 -18.78 -13.56 3.82
C MET A 34 -18.92 -15.08 3.91
N ASP A 35 -17.86 -15.80 3.55
CA ASP A 35 -17.83 -17.26 3.64
C ASP A 35 -16.85 -17.75 4.71
N THR A 36 -17.17 -18.90 5.30
CA THR A 36 -16.35 -19.51 6.34
C THR A 36 -15.38 -20.49 5.73
N VAL A 37 -14.11 -20.16 5.68
CA VAL A 37 -13.04 -20.99 5.11
C VAL A 37 -12.16 -21.60 6.18
N GLY A 38 -11.61 -22.78 5.90
CA GLY A 38 -10.58 -23.40 6.72
C GLY A 38 -9.21 -22.80 6.39
N VAL A 39 -8.56 -22.16 7.36
CA VAL A 39 -7.24 -21.57 7.20
C VAL A 39 -6.18 -22.43 7.88
N LEU A 40 -5.10 -22.70 7.16
CA LEU A 40 -3.87 -23.26 7.72
C LEU A 40 -2.98 -22.08 8.12
N GLY A 41 -2.73 -21.89 9.42
CA GLY A 41 -1.84 -20.86 9.94
C GLY A 41 -0.36 -21.21 9.67
N ILE A 42 0.02 -21.30 8.41
CA ILE A 42 1.42 -21.52 8.00
C ILE A 42 2.03 -20.13 7.75
N TYR A 43 2.99 -19.75 8.57
CA TYR A 43 3.77 -18.54 8.38
C TYR A 43 5.14 -18.92 7.80
N PRO A 44 5.57 -18.33 6.68
CA PRO A 44 6.92 -18.52 6.19
C PRO A 44 7.92 -17.95 7.20
N GLU A 45 8.95 -18.71 7.50
CA GLU A 45 10.06 -18.21 8.31
C GLU A 45 10.80 -17.12 7.51
N MET A 46 10.97 -15.95 8.10
CA MET A 46 11.74 -14.89 7.47
C MET A 46 13.23 -15.19 7.65
N VAL A 47 13.88 -15.62 6.58
CA VAL A 47 15.32 -15.80 6.54
C VAL A 47 15.98 -14.50 6.09
N TYR A 48 16.79 -13.92 6.96
CA TYR A 48 17.59 -12.74 6.63
C TYR A 48 18.94 -13.19 6.04
N ALA A 49 19.17 -12.82 4.79
CA ALA A 49 20.46 -13.02 4.15
C ALA A 49 21.30 -11.74 4.24
N SER A 50 22.57 -11.86 4.58
CA SER A 50 23.51 -10.75 4.50
C SER A 50 23.83 -10.47 3.03
N VAL A 51 23.74 -9.21 2.63
CA VAL A 51 24.03 -8.75 1.27
C VAL A 51 25.14 -7.71 1.33
N THR A 52 25.91 -7.60 0.25
CA THR A 52 26.91 -6.54 0.12
C THR A 52 26.22 -5.17 -0.05
N PRO A 53 26.88 -4.04 0.30
CA PRO A 53 26.29 -2.71 0.12
C PRO A 53 25.84 -2.42 -1.31
N PHE A 54 26.57 -2.92 -2.31
CA PHE A 54 26.22 -2.74 -3.73
C PHE A 54 24.96 -3.53 -4.12
N GLU A 55 24.85 -4.78 -3.67
CA GLU A 55 23.65 -5.59 -3.84
C GLU A 55 22.45 -4.98 -3.13
N ALA A 56 22.65 -4.42 -1.92
CA ALA A 56 21.59 -3.75 -1.17
C ALA A 56 21.00 -2.56 -1.95
N VAL A 57 21.84 -1.74 -2.59
CA VAL A 57 21.39 -0.63 -3.46
C VAL A 57 20.62 -1.16 -4.66
N SER A 58 21.13 -2.20 -5.33
CA SER A 58 20.46 -2.80 -6.49
C SER A 58 19.08 -3.38 -6.13
N ILE A 59 19.01 -4.12 -5.02
CA ILE A 59 17.75 -4.68 -4.51
C ILE A 59 16.79 -3.56 -4.11
N GLY A 60 17.28 -2.53 -3.42
CA GLY A 60 16.48 -1.36 -3.02
C GLY A 60 15.90 -0.64 -4.22
N TRP A 61 16.70 -0.42 -5.27
CA TRP A 61 16.25 0.17 -6.53
C TRP A 61 15.15 -0.65 -7.19
N SER A 62 15.37 -1.95 -7.35
CA SER A 62 14.40 -2.87 -7.94
C SER A 62 13.09 -2.91 -7.15
N ARG A 63 13.16 -2.94 -5.81
CA ARG A 63 11.97 -2.91 -4.94
C ARG A 63 11.22 -1.57 -5.04
N THR A 64 11.95 -0.46 -5.13
CA THR A 64 11.34 0.86 -5.32
C THR A 64 10.55 0.92 -6.63
N LEU A 65 11.16 0.49 -7.74
CA LEU A 65 10.46 0.43 -9.03
C LEU A 65 9.25 -0.51 -8.98
N GLY A 66 9.39 -1.69 -8.34
CA GLY A 66 8.28 -2.60 -8.13
C GLY A 66 7.13 -1.97 -7.35
N SER A 67 7.43 -1.17 -6.32
CA SER A 67 6.43 -0.44 -5.55
C SER A 67 5.69 0.60 -6.41
N PHE A 68 6.38 1.32 -7.29
CA PHE A 68 5.72 2.23 -8.24
C PHE A 68 4.72 1.50 -9.15
N VAL A 69 5.10 0.34 -9.68
CA VAL A 69 4.22 -0.49 -10.52
C VAL A 69 2.99 -0.94 -9.72
N MET A 70 3.18 -1.39 -8.48
CA MET A 70 2.09 -1.79 -7.59
C MET A 70 1.11 -0.65 -7.31
N ILE A 71 1.61 0.58 -7.08
CA ILE A 71 0.77 1.75 -6.85
C ILE A 71 -0.09 2.05 -8.10
N ILE A 72 0.53 2.03 -9.28
CA ILE A 72 -0.19 2.25 -10.55
C ILE A 72 -1.28 1.19 -10.75
N GLU A 73 -0.97 -0.08 -10.49
CA GLU A 73 -1.93 -1.17 -10.61
C GLU A 73 -3.08 -1.02 -9.60
N SER A 74 -2.78 -0.64 -8.35
CA SER A 74 -3.81 -0.36 -7.33
C SER A 74 -4.75 0.77 -7.76
N LEU A 75 -4.20 1.85 -8.34
CA LEU A 75 -5.01 2.95 -8.87
C LEU A 75 -5.86 2.51 -10.06
N ARG A 76 -5.33 1.63 -10.91
CA ARG A 76 -6.08 1.04 -12.03
C ARG A 76 -7.24 0.19 -11.52
N MET A 77 -7.01 -0.67 -10.53
CA MET A 77 -8.06 -1.50 -9.93
C MET A 77 -9.19 -0.66 -9.29
N ILE A 78 -8.84 0.47 -8.68
CA ILE A 78 -9.83 1.43 -8.16
C ILE A 78 -10.60 2.07 -9.33
N GLY A 79 -9.90 2.45 -10.39
CA GLY A 79 -10.51 3.08 -11.58
C GLY A 79 -11.42 2.13 -12.37
N SER A 80 -11.11 0.83 -12.41
CA SER A 80 -11.95 -0.22 -13.02
C SER A 80 -13.13 -0.64 -12.14
N GLY A 81 -13.16 -0.25 -10.87
CA GLY A 81 -14.17 -0.66 -9.91
C GLY A 81 -13.94 -2.04 -9.29
N GLU A 82 -12.80 -2.67 -9.56
CA GLU A 82 -12.41 -3.96 -8.96
C GLU A 82 -12.00 -3.81 -7.49
N ALA A 83 -11.51 -2.63 -7.10
CA ALA A 83 -11.18 -2.29 -5.72
C ALA A 83 -12.00 -1.07 -5.27
N SER A 84 -12.36 -1.04 -3.99
CA SER A 84 -13.12 0.08 -3.43
C SER A 84 -12.19 1.17 -2.91
N VAL A 85 -12.57 2.43 -3.11
CA VAL A 85 -11.89 3.57 -2.46
C VAL A 85 -11.91 3.43 -0.92
N LYS A 86 -12.85 2.65 -0.37
CA LYS A 86 -12.95 2.35 1.06
C LYS A 86 -11.80 1.47 1.56
N ASP A 87 -11.10 0.77 0.67
CA ASP A 87 -9.95 -0.08 1.02
C ASP A 87 -8.66 0.72 1.17
N LEU A 88 -8.68 2.01 0.79
CA LEU A 88 -7.56 2.92 1.03
C LEU A 88 -7.40 3.17 2.53
N GLY A 89 -6.24 2.83 3.05
CA GLY A 89 -5.89 3.14 4.45
C GLY A 89 -5.60 4.62 4.63
N GLY A 90 -6.14 5.19 5.68
CA GLY A 90 -5.88 6.57 6.08
C GLY A 90 -4.81 6.70 7.17
N PRO A 91 -4.66 7.92 7.74
CA PRO A 91 -3.63 8.20 8.74
C PRO A 91 -3.69 7.30 9.98
N ILE A 92 -4.87 6.90 10.41
CA ILE A 92 -5.05 6.06 11.59
C ILE A 92 -4.56 4.64 11.28
N MET A 93 -4.92 4.08 10.13
CA MET A 93 -4.43 2.78 9.68
C MET A 93 -2.91 2.79 9.50
N ILE A 94 -2.34 3.85 8.95
CA ILE A 94 -0.88 4.02 8.81
C ILE A 94 -0.21 4.00 10.18
N ALA A 95 -0.77 4.71 11.17
CA ALA A 95 -0.25 4.71 12.54
C ALA A 95 -0.32 3.33 13.20
N GLN A 96 -1.42 2.58 13.01
CA GLN A 96 -1.57 1.22 13.50
C GLN A 96 -0.53 0.28 12.86
N LEU A 97 -0.35 0.33 11.55
CA LEU A 97 0.65 -0.47 10.84
C LEU A 97 2.08 -0.11 11.27
N ALA A 98 2.35 1.18 11.53
CA ALA A 98 3.64 1.61 12.07
C ALA A 98 3.91 0.98 13.45
N GLY A 99 2.92 0.97 14.33
CA GLY A 99 3.00 0.30 15.63
C GLY A 99 3.25 -1.20 15.49
N GLN A 100 2.44 -1.89 14.70
CA GLN A 100 2.56 -3.33 14.47
C GLN A 100 3.93 -3.71 13.86
N THR A 101 4.41 -2.93 12.90
CA THR A 101 5.72 -3.19 12.29
C THR A 101 6.86 -2.89 13.24
N ALA A 102 6.73 -1.90 14.14
CA ALA A 102 7.71 -1.62 15.18
C ALA A 102 7.78 -2.76 16.21
N GLU A 103 6.65 -3.32 16.62
CA GLU A 103 6.58 -4.50 17.50
C GLU A 103 7.16 -5.75 16.83
N ALA A 104 6.99 -5.90 15.51
CA ALA A 104 7.56 -7.01 14.74
C ALA A 104 9.09 -6.89 14.57
N GLY A 105 9.69 -5.74 14.84
CA GLY A 105 11.12 -5.51 14.84
C GLY A 105 11.60 -4.41 13.91
N MET A 106 12.91 -4.10 14.01
CA MET A 106 13.50 -2.97 13.28
C MET A 106 13.44 -3.13 11.75
N ILE A 107 13.63 -4.34 11.23
CA ILE A 107 13.63 -4.57 9.78
C ILE A 107 12.24 -4.39 9.16
N PRO A 108 11.16 -4.98 9.69
CA PRO A 108 9.80 -4.67 9.25
C PRO A 108 9.46 -3.19 9.34
N PHE A 109 9.85 -2.53 10.42
CA PHE A 109 9.60 -1.10 10.63
C PHE A 109 10.27 -0.23 9.55
N PHE A 110 11.58 -0.42 9.30
CA PHE A 110 12.27 0.33 8.25
C PHE A 110 11.76 0.00 6.84
N THR A 111 11.36 -1.25 6.61
CA THR A 111 10.72 -1.64 5.34
C THR A 111 9.40 -0.90 5.12
N PHE A 112 8.58 -0.79 6.17
CA PHE A 112 7.34 -0.03 6.14
C PHE A 112 7.60 1.47 5.91
N MET A 113 8.58 2.06 6.61
CA MET A 113 9.00 3.45 6.41
C MET A 113 9.47 3.71 4.97
N ALA A 114 10.23 2.79 4.40
CA ALA A 114 10.66 2.88 3.00
C ALA A 114 9.47 2.86 2.04
N LEU A 115 8.48 1.98 2.28
CA LEU A 115 7.25 1.91 1.49
C LEU A 115 6.46 3.22 1.56
N LEU A 116 6.31 3.80 2.76
CA LEU A 116 5.65 5.10 2.93
C LEU A 116 6.38 6.21 2.17
N SER A 117 7.72 6.21 2.21
CA SER A 117 8.54 7.20 1.49
C SER A 117 8.33 7.09 -0.03
N VAL A 118 8.27 5.87 -0.57
CA VAL A 118 7.99 5.64 -1.99
C VAL A 118 6.57 6.10 -2.35
N ASN A 119 5.57 5.81 -1.53
CA ASN A 119 4.20 6.27 -1.73
C ASN A 119 4.11 7.80 -1.74
N LEU A 120 4.78 8.47 -0.79
CA LEU A 120 4.82 9.93 -0.72
C LEU A 120 5.53 10.54 -1.94
N ALA A 121 6.64 9.94 -2.37
CA ALA A 121 7.35 10.36 -3.58
C ALA A 121 6.46 10.21 -4.82
N PHE A 122 5.73 9.10 -4.94
CA PHE A 122 4.79 8.89 -6.03
C PHE A 122 3.69 9.95 -6.05
N LEU A 123 3.06 10.23 -4.92
CA LEU A 123 2.02 11.26 -4.81
C LEU A 123 2.56 12.64 -5.19
N ASN A 124 3.79 12.97 -4.76
CA ASN A 124 4.42 14.24 -5.07
C ASN A 124 4.79 14.43 -6.55
N ILE A 125 4.95 13.34 -7.30
CA ILE A 125 5.19 13.42 -8.76
C ILE A 125 3.89 13.65 -9.55
N LEU A 126 2.72 13.34 -8.97
CA LEU A 126 1.44 13.51 -9.66
C LEU A 126 1.18 14.99 -10.01
N PRO A 127 0.59 15.29 -11.18
CA PRO A 127 0.30 16.65 -11.61
C PRO A 127 -0.92 17.23 -10.87
N ILE A 128 -0.91 17.13 -9.53
CA ILE A 128 -1.97 17.66 -8.67
C ILE A 128 -1.57 19.01 -8.13
N PRO A 129 -2.35 20.08 -8.34
CA PRO A 129 -2.05 21.40 -7.79
C PRO A 129 -1.99 21.33 -6.26
N GLY A 130 -0.92 21.90 -5.69
CA GLY A 130 -0.63 21.82 -4.24
C GLY A 130 0.45 20.80 -3.88
N LEU A 131 0.86 19.94 -4.81
CA LEU A 131 2.02 19.04 -4.69
C LEU A 131 3.15 19.50 -5.62
N ASP A 132 4.37 18.98 -5.41
CA ASP A 132 5.55 19.36 -6.20
C ASP A 132 5.36 19.08 -7.70
N GLY A 133 4.76 17.94 -8.06
CA GLY A 133 4.42 17.58 -9.43
C GLY A 133 3.44 18.58 -10.07
N GLY A 134 2.54 19.17 -9.31
CA GLY A 134 1.67 20.24 -9.77
C GLY A 134 2.43 21.50 -10.14
N HIS A 135 3.47 21.86 -9.40
CA HIS A 135 4.36 22.97 -9.74
C HIS A 135 5.14 22.68 -11.02
N ILE A 136 5.72 21.50 -11.13
CA ILE A 136 6.43 21.06 -12.34
C ILE A 136 5.49 21.11 -13.55
N PHE A 137 4.25 20.63 -13.39
CA PHE A 137 3.25 20.65 -14.45
C PHE A 137 2.87 22.06 -14.88
N ILE A 138 2.70 22.99 -13.94
CA ILE A 138 2.45 24.41 -14.25
C ILE A 138 3.61 24.99 -15.07
N HIS A 139 4.85 24.76 -14.66
CA HIS A 139 6.02 25.22 -15.41
C HIS A 139 6.13 24.60 -16.80
N LEU A 140 5.78 23.32 -16.95
CA LEU A 140 5.74 22.65 -18.24
C LEU A 140 4.71 23.31 -19.17
N VAL A 141 3.52 23.60 -18.66
CA VAL A 141 2.46 24.27 -19.41
C VAL A 141 2.90 25.68 -19.83
N GLU A 142 3.52 26.46 -18.93
CA GLU A 142 4.05 27.80 -19.24
C GLU A 142 5.12 27.75 -20.33
N SER A 143 6.02 26.77 -20.27
CA SER A 143 7.04 26.56 -21.30
C SER A 143 6.41 26.23 -22.65
N LEU A 144 5.35 25.42 -22.67
CA LEU A 144 4.66 25.04 -23.90
C LEU A 144 3.87 26.20 -24.53
N ILE A 145 3.19 27.00 -23.68
CA ILE A 145 2.41 28.18 -24.10
C ILE A 145 3.33 29.37 -24.39
N ARG A 146 4.61 29.31 -23.97
CA ARG A 146 5.61 30.40 -24.06
C ARG A 146 5.17 31.71 -23.40
N ARG A 147 4.31 31.60 -22.39
CA ARG A 147 3.82 32.75 -21.60
C ARG A 147 3.70 32.31 -20.14
N PRO A 148 4.19 33.14 -19.20
CA PRO A 148 3.98 32.89 -17.79
C PRO A 148 2.50 33.07 -17.44
N LEU A 149 1.97 32.22 -16.58
CA LEU A 149 0.64 32.38 -15.99
C LEU A 149 0.65 33.58 -15.03
N THR A 150 -0.45 34.31 -14.97
CA THR A 150 -0.56 35.41 -14.02
C THR A 150 -0.49 34.90 -12.58
N LEU A 151 0.03 35.71 -11.68
CA LEU A 151 0.10 35.35 -10.26
C LEU A 151 -1.28 34.95 -9.69
N LYS A 152 -2.32 35.64 -10.09
CA LYS A 152 -3.71 35.31 -9.69
C LYS A 152 -4.11 33.90 -10.13
N THR A 153 -3.83 33.55 -11.39
CA THR A 153 -4.14 32.20 -11.93
C THR A 153 -3.39 31.10 -11.18
N ARG A 154 -2.10 31.30 -10.88
CA ARG A 154 -1.30 30.33 -10.12
C ARG A 154 -1.89 30.13 -8.70
N ILE A 155 -2.24 31.23 -8.01
CA ILE A 155 -2.84 31.19 -6.67
C ILE A 155 -4.18 30.43 -6.70
N VAL A 156 -5.05 30.73 -7.67
CA VAL A 156 -6.34 30.05 -7.78
C VAL A 156 -6.17 28.55 -8.04
N ILE A 157 -5.27 28.15 -8.95
CA ILE A 157 -4.97 26.75 -9.22
C ILE A 157 -4.49 26.03 -7.94
N GLN A 158 -3.58 26.65 -7.18
CA GLN A 158 -3.09 26.10 -5.92
C GLN A 158 -4.19 25.99 -4.86
N GLN A 159 -5.04 27.01 -4.71
CA GLN A 159 -6.15 27.01 -3.76
C GLN A 159 -7.15 25.90 -4.07
N VAL A 160 -7.50 25.72 -5.34
CA VAL A 160 -8.40 24.63 -5.77
C VAL A 160 -7.77 23.26 -5.48
N GLY A 161 -6.49 23.08 -5.80
CA GLY A 161 -5.77 21.84 -5.50
C GLY A 161 -5.69 21.57 -3.99
N MET A 162 -5.38 22.59 -3.20
CA MET A 162 -5.34 22.47 -1.74
C MET A 162 -6.71 22.13 -1.15
N ALA A 163 -7.78 22.79 -1.63
CA ALA A 163 -9.14 22.50 -1.20
C ALA A 163 -9.55 21.05 -1.54
N PHE A 164 -9.18 20.56 -2.74
CA PHE A 164 -9.38 19.17 -3.14
C PHE A 164 -8.64 18.19 -2.23
N LEU A 165 -7.36 18.44 -1.94
CA LEU A 165 -6.56 17.59 -1.05
C LEU A 165 -7.12 17.56 0.38
N LEU A 166 -7.56 18.73 0.91
CA LEU A 166 -8.19 18.80 2.23
C LEU A 166 -9.51 18.02 2.27
N MET A 167 -10.35 18.15 1.24
CA MET A 167 -11.59 17.39 1.14
C MET A 167 -11.33 15.87 1.09
N LEU A 168 -10.35 15.45 0.29
CA LEU A 168 -9.92 14.05 0.22
C LEU A 168 -9.43 13.54 1.58
N MET A 169 -8.58 14.31 2.26
CA MET A 169 -8.05 13.98 3.58
C MET A 169 -9.17 13.82 4.61
N VAL A 170 -10.13 14.75 4.66
CA VAL A 170 -11.29 14.66 5.55
C VAL A 170 -12.11 13.40 5.26
N THR A 171 -12.33 13.08 3.98
CA THR A 171 -13.07 11.88 3.58
C THR A 171 -12.36 10.60 4.04
N ILE A 172 -11.04 10.51 3.85
CA ILE A 172 -10.25 9.36 4.26
C ILE A 172 -10.23 9.21 5.79
N ILE A 173 -10.05 10.31 6.53
CA ILE A 173 -10.09 10.29 8.00
C ILE A 173 -11.47 9.83 8.50
N PHE A 174 -12.54 10.30 7.89
CA PHE A 174 -13.89 9.88 8.23
C PHE A 174 -14.09 8.36 7.99
N GLN A 175 -13.57 7.83 6.88
CA GLN A 175 -13.61 6.39 6.61
C GLN A 175 -12.77 5.59 7.61
N ASP A 176 -11.58 6.07 7.98
CA ASP A 176 -10.73 5.43 8.99
C ASP A 176 -11.42 5.35 10.34
N ILE A 177 -12.09 6.43 10.76
CA ILE A 177 -12.85 6.47 12.01
C ILE A 177 -14.01 5.48 11.97
N THR A 178 -14.79 5.46 10.87
CA THR A 178 -15.91 4.51 10.75
C THR A 178 -15.47 3.05 10.77
N ARG A 179 -14.26 2.76 10.24
CA ARG A 179 -13.67 1.42 10.27
C ARG A 179 -13.29 0.95 11.68
N LEU A 180 -12.99 1.88 12.61
CA LEU A 180 -12.69 1.52 14.01
C LEU A 180 -13.92 1.09 14.81
N PHE A 181 -15.12 1.47 14.36
CA PHE A 181 -16.38 1.19 15.04
C PHE A 181 -17.21 0.05 14.41
N ASN A 182 -16.74 -0.51 13.29
CA ASN A 182 -17.34 -1.65 12.60
C ASN A 182 -16.44 -2.90 12.69
#